data_9b992dec2a810d3de48258fd381cd9ea
#
_entry.id   9b992dec2a810d3de48258fd381cd9ea
#
_cell.length_a   1.000
_cell.length_b   1.000
_cell.length_c   1.000
_cell.angle_alpha   90.00
_cell.angle_beta   90.00
_cell.angle_gamma   90.00
#
_symmetry.space_group_name_H-M   'P 1'
#
loop_
_entity.id
_entity.type
_entity.pdbx_description
1 polymer ?
#
loop_
_entity_poly.entity_id
_entity_poly.type
_entity_poly.pdbx_seq_one_letter_code
_entity_poly.pdbx_strand_id
1 'polypeptide(L)'
;MQEHKVSLIGVPTDVGAGVRGASMGPEALRVAGLGRALAAFGVDVRDCGELAGPPNPELPAVDGFRHLAEVAEWNRVVHDAVHAELAGCRLPIVLGGDHCLAIGSISAVARHCRETGRKLRVLWFDAHADLNTATMTPSGNIHGMPVACLCGHGPDVLTGIGGQVPAITPDQIRQIGIRSVDEGEKRFLHELKVEVFDMRYIDEIGMRATMEQALAGVDANTHLHVSLDVDFLDPTIAPGVGTTVRGGPTYREAELCMEMIADTGRLASLDIVELNPALDHCNMTADLAVDLVESLFGKSTLMRMHRHYR
;
A
#
# COMPACT_ATOMS: atom_id res chain seq x y z
N MET A 1 -3.47 -12.34 23.90
CA MET A 1 -3.06 -11.72 22.63
C MET A 1 -3.26 -12.75 21.54
N GLN A 2 -3.91 -12.41 20.45
CA GLN A 2 -4.01 -13.31 19.31
C GLN A 2 -2.61 -13.43 18.73
N GLU A 3 -2.10 -14.63 18.54
CA GLU A 3 -0.76 -14.87 17.98
C GLU A 3 -0.81 -14.49 16.50
N HIS A 4 -0.29 -13.31 16.17
CA HIS A 4 -0.22 -12.86 14.79
C HIS A 4 0.87 -13.65 14.07
N LYS A 5 0.49 -14.28 12.97
CA LYS A 5 1.42 -14.95 12.06
C LYS A 5 1.62 -14.08 10.84
N VAL A 6 2.81 -13.60 10.64
CA VAL A 6 3.15 -12.67 9.54
C VAL A 6 4.10 -13.35 8.56
N SER A 7 3.92 -13.07 7.28
CA SER A 7 4.84 -13.46 6.21
C SER A 7 5.35 -12.22 5.50
N LEU A 8 6.67 -12.04 5.48
CA LEU A 8 7.32 -10.98 4.72
C LEU A 8 7.60 -11.49 3.30
N ILE A 9 7.13 -10.78 2.29
CA ILE A 9 7.25 -11.15 0.87
C ILE A 9 7.99 -10.02 0.15
N GLY A 10 9.25 -10.22 -0.19
CA GLY A 10 10.04 -9.23 -0.92
C GLY A 10 9.70 -9.23 -2.41
N VAL A 11 9.48 -8.04 -2.98
CA VAL A 11 9.16 -7.86 -4.39
C VAL A 11 10.07 -6.79 -5.00
N PRO A 12 11.31 -7.18 -5.40
CA PRO A 12 12.36 -6.24 -5.79
C PRO A 12 12.19 -5.75 -7.23
N THR A 13 11.19 -4.90 -7.51
CA THR A 13 10.94 -4.38 -8.86
C THR A 13 10.65 -2.87 -8.87
N ASP A 14 11.02 -2.22 -9.97
CA ASP A 14 10.71 -0.83 -10.28
C ASP A 14 10.23 -0.69 -11.74
N VAL A 15 9.63 -1.76 -12.27
CA VAL A 15 9.23 -1.84 -13.69
C VAL A 15 8.08 -0.89 -14.05
N GLY A 16 7.22 -0.55 -13.08
CA GLY A 16 6.09 0.36 -13.28
C GLY A 16 6.44 1.83 -13.10
N ALA A 17 7.61 2.13 -12.52
CA ALA A 17 8.05 3.48 -12.20
C ALA A 17 8.92 4.10 -13.29
N GLY A 18 8.99 5.44 -13.28
CA GLY A 18 9.91 6.21 -14.14
C GLY A 18 11.29 6.43 -13.53
N VAL A 19 11.41 6.28 -12.21
CA VAL A 19 12.66 6.43 -11.44
C VAL A 19 13.10 5.09 -10.91
N ARG A 20 14.35 4.72 -11.17
CA ARG A 20 14.95 3.46 -10.70
C ARG A 20 15.31 3.55 -9.21
N GLY A 21 15.25 2.41 -8.53
CA GLY A 21 15.78 2.23 -7.18
C GLY A 21 14.78 1.67 -6.17
N ALA A 22 13.47 1.75 -6.40
CA ALA A 22 12.47 1.12 -5.51
C ALA A 22 12.63 -0.41 -5.42
N SER A 23 13.25 -1.03 -6.43
CA SER A 23 13.62 -2.46 -6.38
C SER A 23 14.56 -2.85 -5.24
N MET A 24 15.25 -1.88 -4.61
CA MET A 24 16.09 -2.11 -3.41
C MET A 24 15.30 -1.99 -2.10
N GLY A 25 14.04 -1.56 -2.15
CA GLY A 25 13.18 -1.33 -0.98
C GLY A 25 13.06 -2.54 -0.05
N PRO A 26 12.82 -3.77 -0.57
CA PRO A 26 12.70 -4.95 0.28
C PRO A 26 13.90 -5.20 1.18
N GLU A 27 15.11 -5.09 0.64
CA GLU A 27 16.33 -5.29 1.40
C GLU A 27 16.59 -4.13 2.39
N ALA A 28 16.25 -2.89 2.00
CA ALA A 28 16.38 -1.74 2.89
C ALA A 28 15.50 -1.88 4.15
N LEU A 29 14.27 -2.39 4.01
CA LEU A 29 13.38 -2.70 5.14
C LEU A 29 13.92 -3.83 6.03
N ARG A 30 14.59 -4.84 5.43
CA ARG A 30 15.25 -5.90 6.20
C ARG A 30 16.46 -5.36 6.98
N VAL A 31 17.26 -4.49 6.35
CA VAL A 31 18.40 -3.82 6.99
C VAL A 31 17.93 -2.93 8.15
N ALA A 32 16.81 -2.22 7.98
CA ALA A 32 16.14 -1.46 9.05
C ALA A 32 15.60 -2.35 10.18
N GLY A 33 15.54 -3.67 9.96
CA GLY A 33 15.23 -4.65 11.00
C GLY A 33 13.77 -4.97 11.18
N LEU A 34 12.92 -4.81 10.16
CA LEU A 34 11.47 -5.03 10.22
C LEU A 34 11.11 -6.38 10.85
N GLY A 35 11.73 -7.48 10.42
CA GLY A 35 11.44 -8.82 10.98
C GLY A 35 11.77 -8.92 12.48
N ARG A 36 12.84 -8.28 12.94
CA ARG A 36 13.23 -8.24 14.36
C ARG A 36 12.27 -7.37 15.18
N ALA A 37 11.87 -6.24 14.62
CA ALA A 37 10.90 -5.34 15.23
C ALA A 37 9.57 -6.06 15.49
N LEU A 38 9.01 -6.71 14.48
CA LEU A 38 7.77 -7.50 14.61
C LEU A 38 7.89 -8.65 15.62
N ALA A 39 9.01 -9.39 15.58
CA ALA A 39 9.26 -10.48 16.54
C ALA A 39 9.31 -9.98 17.99
N ALA A 40 9.78 -8.76 18.23
CA ALA A 40 9.81 -8.14 19.57
C ALA A 40 8.39 -7.91 20.15
N PHE A 41 7.37 -7.79 19.30
CA PHE A 41 5.96 -7.73 19.68
C PHE A 41 5.30 -9.12 19.84
N GLY A 42 6.07 -10.20 19.78
CA GLY A 42 5.55 -11.58 19.91
C GLY A 42 4.85 -12.09 18.63
N VAL A 43 5.14 -11.50 17.49
CA VAL A 43 4.64 -11.93 16.18
C VAL A 43 5.47 -13.12 15.69
N ASP A 44 4.80 -14.18 15.22
CA ASP A 44 5.45 -15.28 14.47
C ASP A 44 5.77 -14.81 13.05
N VAL A 45 7.00 -14.37 12.81
CA VAL A 45 7.46 -13.82 11.54
C VAL A 45 8.15 -14.89 10.70
N ARG A 46 7.68 -15.06 9.45
CA ARG A 46 8.35 -15.84 8.41
C ARG A 46 8.80 -14.89 7.29
N ASP A 47 10.08 -14.85 7.01
CA ASP A 47 10.58 -14.18 5.79
C ASP A 47 10.56 -15.19 4.64
N CYS A 48 9.76 -14.88 3.61
CA CYS A 48 9.61 -15.71 2.42
C CYS A 48 10.72 -15.44 1.39
N GLY A 49 11.62 -14.50 1.67
CA GLY A 49 12.64 -14.04 0.72
C GLY A 49 12.04 -13.13 -0.36
N GLU A 50 12.71 -13.11 -1.50
CA GLU A 50 12.32 -12.31 -2.65
C GLU A 50 11.65 -13.15 -3.73
N LEU A 51 10.58 -12.61 -4.30
CA LEU A 51 9.96 -13.17 -5.48
C LEU A 51 10.85 -12.92 -6.70
N ALA A 52 10.78 -13.80 -7.67
CA ALA A 52 11.48 -13.66 -8.94
C ALA A 52 10.50 -13.22 -10.04
N GLY A 53 10.92 -12.26 -10.84
CA GLY A 53 10.14 -11.77 -11.98
C GLY A 53 11.04 -11.17 -13.05
N PRO A 54 10.45 -10.63 -14.12
CA PRO A 54 11.22 -10.06 -15.22
C PRO A 54 12.03 -8.84 -14.80
N PRO A 55 13.23 -8.64 -15.38
CA PRO A 55 14.01 -7.43 -15.12
C PRO A 55 13.34 -6.21 -15.76
N ASN A 56 13.67 -5.01 -15.25
CA ASN A 56 13.24 -3.76 -15.86
C ASN A 56 13.93 -3.57 -17.22
N PRO A 57 13.18 -3.52 -18.35
CA PRO A 57 13.77 -3.42 -19.70
C PRO A 57 14.24 -1.99 -20.05
N GLU A 58 13.90 -0.98 -19.22
CA GLU A 58 14.27 0.44 -19.41
C GLU A 58 13.81 1.02 -20.76
N LEU A 59 12.67 0.58 -21.25
CA LEU A 59 12.08 1.02 -22.52
C LEU A 59 11.09 2.17 -22.32
N PRO A 60 10.85 3.01 -23.35
CA PRO A 60 9.80 4.02 -23.31
C PRO A 60 8.41 3.39 -23.24
N ALA A 61 7.43 4.19 -22.80
CA ALA A 61 6.04 3.77 -22.80
C ALA A 61 5.51 3.52 -24.23
N VAL A 62 4.68 2.50 -24.40
CA VAL A 62 4.00 2.16 -25.66
C VAL A 62 2.49 2.14 -25.38
N ASP A 63 1.72 2.81 -26.21
CA ASP A 63 0.26 2.90 -26.09
C ASP A 63 -0.22 3.35 -24.70
N GLY A 64 0.53 4.24 -24.07
CA GLY A 64 0.23 4.78 -22.75
C GLY A 64 0.64 3.87 -21.57
N PHE A 65 1.40 2.80 -21.81
CA PHE A 65 1.89 1.90 -20.77
C PHE A 65 3.40 1.68 -20.85
N ARG A 66 4.08 1.84 -19.74
CA ARG A 66 5.49 1.45 -19.59
C ARG A 66 5.58 0.02 -19.10
N HIS A 67 6.29 -0.83 -19.84
CA HIS A 67 6.62 -2.22 -19.47
C HIS A 67 5.40 -3.08 -19.08
N LEU A 68 4.28 -2.93 -19.81
CA LEU A 68 3.02 -3.58 -19.47
C LEU A 68 3.15 -5.10 -19.25
N ALA A 69 3.93 -5.77 -20.07
CA ALA A 69 4.10 -7.24 -19.98
C ALA A 69 4.82 -7.63 -18.67
N GLU A 70 5.90 -6.93 -18.34
CA GLU A 70 6.69 -7.15 -17.12
C GLU A 70 5.88 -6.82 -15.87
N VAL A 71 5.15 -5.70 -15.88
CA VAL A 71 4.25 -5.32 -14.78
C VAL A 71 3.17 -6.40 -14.57
N ALA A 72 2.57 -6.91 -15.66
CA ALA A 72 1.54 -7.94 -15.56
C ALA A 72 2.12 -9.27 -15.02
N GLU A 73 3.34 -9.64 -15.40
CA GLU A 73 3.99 -10.84 -14.89
C GLU A 73 4.31 -10.71 -13.39
N TRP A 74 4.92 -9.59 -12.96
CA TRP A 74 5.18 -9.31 -11.55
C TRP A 74 3.90 -9.38 -10.72
N ASN A 75 2.82 -8.76 -11.20
CA ASN A 75 1.55 -8.74 -10.46
C ASN A 75 0.89 -10.11 -10.35
N ARG A 76 1.06 -11.02 -11.32
CA ARG A 76 0.60 -12.42 -11.19
C ARG A 76 1.39 -13.17 -10.12
N VAL A 77 2.71 -13.00 -10.11
CA VAL A 77 3.58 -13.62 -9.10
C VAL A 77 3.24 -13.12 -7.70
N VAL A 78 3.04 -11.79 -7.55
CA VAL A 78 2.62 -11.19 -6.27
C VAL A 78 1.26 -11.70 -5.83
N HIS A 79 0.28 -11.73 -6.75
CA HIS A 79 -1.06 -12.25 -6.46
C HIS A 79 -1.01 -13.68 -5.91
N ASP A 80 -0.27 -14.56 -6.57
CA ASP A 80 -0.23 -15.96 -6.16
C ASP A 80 0.48 -16.16 -4.83
N ALA A 81 1.56 -15.41 -4.56
CA ALA A 81 2.26 -15.44 -3.29
C ALA A 81 1.39 -14.92 -2.13
N VAL A 82 0.77 -13.75 -2.30
CA VAL A 82 -0.11 -13.15 -1.28
C VAL A 82 -1.32 -14.04 -1.00
N HIS A 83 -1.96 -14.57 -2.05
CA HIS A 83 -3.11 -15.47 -1.88
C HIS A 83 -2.74 -16.76 -1.13
N ALA A 84 -1.56 -17.34 -1.42
CA ALA A 84 -1.08 -18.52 -0.72
C ALA A 84 -0.87 -18.28 0.78
N GLU A 85 -0.30 -17.13 1.16
CA GLU A 85 -0.09 -16.77 2.56
C GLU A 85 -1.43 -16.55 3.30
N LEU A 86 -2.38 -15.88 2.67
CA LEU A 86 -3.73 -15.69 3.22
C LEU A 86 -4.46 -17.02 3.40
N ALA A 87 -4.36 -17.94 2.43
CA ALA A 87 -4.92 -19.29 2.53
C ALA A 87 -4.26 -20.10 3.66
N GLY A 88 -2.97 -19.83 3.93
CA GLY A 88 -2.22 -20.38 5.07
C GLY A 88 -2.52 -19.70 6.42
N CYS A 89 -3.53 -18.82 6.49
CA CYS A 89 -3.88 -18.06 7.70
C CYS A 89 -2.73 -17.20 8.24
N ARG A 90 -1.91 -16.64 7.39
CA ARG A 90 -0.87 -15.68 7.72
C ARG A 90 -1.21 -14.31 7.15
N LEU A 91 -0.81 -13.26 7.85
CA LEU A 91 -0.90 -11.88 7.39
C LEU A 91 0.29 -11.60 6.46
N PRO A 92 0.06 -11.41 5.15
CA PRO A 92 1.14 -11.03 4.25
C PRO A 92 1.50 -9.56 4.43
N ILE A 93 2.81 -9.28 4.49
CA ILE A 93 3.39 -7.96 4.34
C ILE A 93 4.25 -7.99 3.07
N VAL A 94 3.79 -7.30 2.04
CA VAL A 94 4.55 -7.09 0.81
C VAL A 94 5.58 -6.00 1.06
N LEU A 95 6.85 -6.37 0.95
CA LEU A 95 7.97 -5.44 0.95
C LEU A 95 8.19 -5.05 -0.50
N GLY A 96 7.63 -3.93 -0.91
CA GLY A 96 7.55 -3.55 -2.32
C GLY A 96 8.77 -2.85 -2.82
N GLY A 97 8.80 -2.86 -4.08
CA GLY A 97 9.19 -2.00 -5.13
C GLY A 97 8.19 -0.86 -5.36
N ASP A 98 7.91 -0.56 -6.64
CA ASP A 98 6.97 0.50 -7.00
C ASP A 98 5.50 0.11 -6.75
N HIS A 99 4.60 1.09 -6.70
CA HIS A 99 3.20 0.89 -6.31
C HIS A 99 2.36 0.08 -7.31
N CYS A 100 2.85 -0.21 -8.52
CA CYS A 100 2.12 -1.06 -9.47
C CYS A 100 1.82 -2.46 -8.90
N LEU A 101 2.60 -2.91 -7.90
CA LEU A 101 2.45 -4.21 -7.22
C LEU A 101 1.12 -4.37 -6.49
N ALA A 102 0.49 -3.25 -6.10
CA ALA A 102 -0.81 -3.25 -5.44
C ALA A 102 -1.92 -3.88 -6.30
N ILE A 103 -1.77 -3.90 -7.63
CA ILE A 103 -2.71 -4.60 -8.52
C ILE A 103 -2.75 -6.09 -8.16
N GLY A 104 -1.60 -6.73 -7.98
CA GLY A 104 -1.50 -8.15 -7.62
C GLY A 104 -1.90 -8.42 -6.18
N SER A 105 -1.33 -7.68 -5.22
CA SER A 105 -1.55 -7.89 -3.78
C SER A 105 -3.01 -7.69 -3.40
N ILE A 106 -3.62 -6.56 -3.80
CA ILE A 106 -5.01 -6.25 -3.47
C ILE A 106 -5.99 -7.16 -4.22
N SER A 107 -5.68 -7.56 -5.48
CA SER A 107 -6.50 -8.56 -6.18
C SER A 107 -6.52 -9.91 -5.46
N ALA A 108 -5.38 -10.34 -4.89
CA ALA A 108 -5.30 -11.55 -4.06
C ALA A 108 -6.11 -11.42 -2.77
N VAL A 109 -5.99 -10.28 -2.08
CA VAL A 109 -6.79 -9.99 -0.87
C VAL A 109 -8.28 -9.97 -1.18
N ALA A 110 -8.69 -9.30 -2.27
CA ALA A 110 -10.09 -9.24 -2.69
C ALA A 110 -10.65 -10.63 -3.03
N ARG A 111 -9.85 -11.47 -3.71
CA ARG A 111 -10.20 -12.86 -3.98
C ARG A 111 -10.39 -13.65 -2.69
N HIS A 112 -9.44 -13.58 -1.78
CA HIS A 112 -9.52 -14.25 -0.47
C HIS A 112 -10.75 -13.80 0.33
N CYS A 113 -11.08 -12.50 0.33
CA CYS A 113 -12.29 -11.99 0.99
C CYS A 113 -13.56 -12.58 0.40
N ARG A 114 -13.66 -12.72 -0.93
CA ARG A 114 -14.79 -13.37 -1.59
C ARG A 114 -14.90 -14.85 -1.21
N GLU A 115 -13.78 -15.58 -1.25
CA GLU A 115 -13.72 -17.01 -0.91
C GLU A 115 -14.11 -17.28 0.54
N THR A 116 -13.82 -16.34 1.46
CA THR A 116 -14.09 -16.48 2.90
C THR A 116 -15.32 -15.74 3.39
N GLY A 117 -16.03 -15.01 2.50
CA GLY A 117 -17.22 -14.22 2.84
C GLY A 117 -16.93 -13.01 3.73
N ARG A 118 -15.71 -12.47 3.69
CA ARG A 118 -15.31 -11.28 4.46
C ARG A 118 -15.52 -10.00 3.65
N LYS A 119 -15.80 -8.91 4.37
CA LYS A 119 -15.78 -7.57 3.79
C LYS A 119 -14.33 -7.13 3.60
N LEU A 120 -14.05 -6.43 2.50
CA LEU A 120 -12.75 -5.79 2.28
C LEU A 120 -12.83 -4.28 2.54
N ARG A 121 -11.87 -3.74 3.27
CA ARG A 121 -11.57 -2.32 3.34
C ARG A 121 -10.09 -2.12 3.03
N VAL A 122 -9.80 -1.28 2.03
CA VAL A 122 -8.45 -0.84 1.67
C VAL A 122 -8.25 0.58 2.18
N LEU A 123 -7.21 0.80 2.97
CA LEU A 123 -6.70 2.11 3.32
C LEU A 123 -5.45 2.37 2.48
N TRP A 124 -5.55 3.36 1.61
CA TRP A 124 -4.51 3.75 0.66
C TRP A 124 -3.85 5.04 1.16
N PHE A 125 -2.66 4.92 1.74
CA PHE A 125 -1.86 6.04 2.22
C PHE A 125 -0.86 6.44 1.15
N ASP A 126 -0.98 7.65 0.61
CA ASP A 126 -0.24 8.08 -0.57
C ASP A 126 -0.30 9.60 -0.74
N ALA A 127 0.69 10.16 -1.44
CA ALA A 127 0.63 11.53 -1.96
C ALA A 127 -0.20 11.62 -3.25
N HIS A 128 -0.32 10.51 -3.99
CA HIS A 128 -0.93 10.40 -5.31
C HIS A 128 -2.24 9.62 -5.28
N ALA A 129 -3.10 9.85 -6.27
CA ALA A 129 -4.36 9.12 -6.37
C ALA A 129 -4.23 7.76 -7.04
N ASP A 130 -3.19 7.56 -7.83
CA ASP A 130 -2.87 6.34 -8.59
C ASP A 130 -4.07 5.81 -9.41
N LEU A 131 -4.83 6.75 -9.92
CA LEU A 131 -6.05 6.52 -10.69
C LEU A 131 -5.89 6.87 -12.18
N ASN A 132 -4.66 7.01 -12.66
CA ASN A 132 -4.38 7.24 -14.07
C ASN A 132 -4.76 6.03 -14.94
N THR A 133 -5.04 6.31 -16.21
CA THR A 133 -5.23 5.31 -17.27
C THR A 133 -4.33 5.65 -18.46
N ALA A 134 -4.20 4.75 -19.42
CA ALA A 134 -3.38 4.97 -20.61
C ALA A 134 -3.72 6.27 -21.37
N THR A 135 -4.97 6.73 -21.31
CA THR A 135 -5.45 7.92 -22.02
C THR A 135 -5.28 9.22 -21.23
N MET A 136 -5.01 9.13 -19.92
CA MET A 136 -4.89 10.29 -19.03
C MET A 136 -3.45 10.49 -18.55
N THR A 137 -2.68 9.41 -18.44
CA THR A 137 -1.31 9.47 -17.90
C THR A 137 -0.38 10.35 -18.74
N PRO A 138 0.40 11.24 -18.13
CA PRO A 138 1.42 12.01 -18.86
C PRO A 138 2.69 11.19 -19.14
N SER A 139 2.95 10.11 -18.40
CA SER A 139 4.21 9.35 -18.42
C SER A 139 4.10 7.93 -18.92
N GLY A 140 2.93 7.33 -18.84
CA GLY A 140 2.72 5.90 -19.06
C GLY A 140 3.20 5.00 -17.91
N ASN A 141 3.66 5.57 -16.81
CA ASN A 141 4.12 4.81 -15.65
C ASN A 141 2.95 4.11 -14.97
N ILE A 142 3.01 2.77 -14.89
CA ILE A 142 1.89 1.99 -14.38
C ILE A 142 1.78 2.08 -12.84
N HIS A 143 2.83 2.51 -12.13
CA HIS A 143 2.72 2.74 -10.68
C HIS A 143 1.69 3.83 -10.34
N GLY A 144 1.36 4.74 -11.25
CA GLY A 144 0.27 5.72 -11.09
C GLY A 144 -1.11 5.22 -11.58
N MET A 145 -1.31 3.91 -11.78
CA MET A 145 -2.55 3.33 -12.34
C MET A 145 -3.21 2.23 -11.48
N PRO A 146 -2.64 1.78 -10.35
CA PRO A 146 -3.15 0.61 -9.64
C PRO A 146 -4.61 0.72 -9.24
N VAL A 147 -5.03 1.86 -8.71
CA VAL A 147 -6.42 2.05 -8.25
C VAL A 147 -7.39 1.99 -9.42
N ALA A 148 -7.05 2.54 -10.58
CA ALA A 148 -7.86 2.42 -11.79
C ALA A 148 -7.99 0.96 -12.23
N CYS A 149 -6.87 0.21 -12.30
CA CYS A 149 -6.86 -1.20 -12.68
C CYS A 149 -7.69 -2.05 -11.70
N LEU A 150 -7.54 -1.85 -10.41
CA LEU A 150 -8.31 -2.56 -9.37
C LEU A 150 -9.83 -2.30 -9.50
N CYS A 151 -10.20 -1.07 -9.87
CA CYS A 151 -11.59 -0.68 -10.14
C CYS A 151 -12.09 -1.10 -11.54
N GLY A 152 -11.31 -1.85 -12.32
CA GLY A 152 -11.69 -2.39 -13.61
C GLY A 152 -11.41 -1.47 -14.81
N HIS A 153 -10.62 -0.41 -14.63
CA HIS A 153 -10.27 0.58 -15.65
C HIS A 153 -8.80 0.44 -16.05
N GLY A 154 -8.51 -0.43 -16.99
CA GLY A 154 -7.15 -0.71 -17.46
C GLY A 154 -7.13 -1.82 -18.49
N PRO A 155 -5.96 -2.28 -18.92
CA PRO A 155 -5.84 -3.39 -19.86
C PRO A 155 -6.21 -4.71 -19.17
N ASP A 156 -6.86 -5.62 -19.90
CA ASP A 156 -7.36 -6.91 -19.38
C ASP A 156 -6.28 -7.75 -18.68
N VAL A 157 -5.03 -7.63 -19.12
CA VAL A 157 -3.89 -8.35 -18.53
C VAL A 157 -3.56 -7.92 -17.10
N LEU A 158 -4.01 -6.73 -16.68
CA LEU A 158 -3.90 -6.21 -15.32
C LEU A 158 -5.22 -6.33 -14.56
N THR A 159 -6.32 -5.86 -15.15
CA THR A 159 -7.64 -5.87 -14.47
C THR A 159 -8.17 -7.27 -14.22
N GLY A 160 -7.77 -8.26 -15.05
CA GLY A 160 -8.16 -9.66 -14.92
C GLY A 160 -7.38 -10.46 -13.87
N ILE A 161 -6.37 -9.89 -13.23
CA ILE A 161 -5.62 -10.56 -12.15
C ILE A 161 -6.56 -10.84 -10.97
N GLY A 162 -6.56 -12.07 -10.48
CA GLY A 162 -7.52 -12.51 -9.43
C GLY A 162 -8.87 -12.98 -9.96
N GLY A 163 -9.10 -12.95 -11.29
CA GLY A 163 -10.22 -13.60 -11.99
C GLY A 163 -11.56 -12.87 -11.95
N GLN A 164 -11.67 -11.76 -11.23
CA GLN A 164 -12.90 -10.93 -11.19
C GLN A 164 -12.57 -9.47 -11.53
N VAL A 165 -13.41 -8.89 -12.41
CA VAL A 165 -13.30 -7.48 -12.82
C VAL A 165 -14.63 -6.77 -12.50
N PRO A 166 -14.61 -5.66 -11.74
CA PRO A 166 -13.46 -5.12 -11.00
C PRO A 166 -13.03 -6.03 -9.84
N ALA A 167 -11.77 -5.95 -9.44
CA ALA A 167 -11.23 -6.65 -8.27
C ALA A 167 -11.82 -6.09 -6.98
N ILE A 168 -11.92 -4.75 -6.89
CA ILE A 168 -12.58 -3.99 -5.81
C ILE A 168 -13.54 -2.95 -6.39
N THR A 169 -14.50 -2.52 -5.57
CA THR A 169 -15.37 -1.39 -5.88
C THR A 169 -14.90 -0.11 -5.19
N PRO A 170 -15.19 1.10 -5.72
CA PRO A 170 -14.70 2.36 -5.15
C PRO A 170 -15.07 2.58 -3.67
N ASP A 171 -16.19 2.02 -3.20
CA ASP A 171 -16.60 2.09 -1.80
C ASP A 171 -15.77 1.23 -0.85
N GLN A 172 -14.93 0.35 -1.37
CA GLN A 172 -14.02 -0.48 -0.57
C GLN A 172 -12.69 0.21 -0.28
N ILE A 173 -12.33 1.28 -1.00
CA ILE A 173 -11.07 1.99 -0.84
C ILE A 173 -11.27 3.36 -0.17
N ARG A 174 -10.32 3.76 0.65
CA ARG A 174 -10.19 5.09 1.26
C ARG A 174 -8.79 5.60 1.00
N GLN A 175 -8.67 6.71 0.30
CA GLN A 175 -7.40 7.36 0.02
C GLN A 175 -7.12 8.44 1.06
N ILE A 176 -5.92 8.47 1.63
CA ILE A 176 -5.55 9.35 2.74
C ILE A 176 -4.20 10.01 2.43
N GLY A 177 -4.15 11.35 2.53
CA GLY A 177 -2.92 12.13 2.34
C GLY A 177 -2.69 12.66 0.94
N ILE A 178 -3.64 12.43 0.04
CA ILE A 178 -3.55 12.81 -1.37
C ILE A 178 -3.31 14.32 -1.51
N ARG A 179 -2.32 14.70 -2.32
CA ARG A 179 -1.95 16.10 -2.54
C ARG A 179 -1.35 16.40 -3.92
N SER A 180 -1.13 15.36 -4.73
CA SER A 180 -0.69 15.48 -6.13
C SER A 180 -1.61 14.64 -7.01
N VAL A 181 -2.41 15.30 -7.83
CA VAL A 181 -3.44 14.64 -8.66
C VAL A 181 -3.47 15.33 -10.02
N ASP A 182 -3.39 14.57 -11.09
CA ASP A 182 -3.51 15.07 -12.46
C ASP A 182 -4.93 15.54 -12.77
N GLU A 183 -5.07 16.45 -13.74
CA GLU A 183 -6.38 17.00 -14.10
C GLU A 183 -7.36 15.93 -14.62
N GLY A 184 -6.85 14.90 -15.29
CA GLY A 184 -7.64 13.73 -15.70
C GLY A 184 -8.14 12.92 -14.50
N GLU A 185 -7.26 12.68 -13.56
CA GLU A 185 -7.57 11.93 -12.34
C GLU A 185 -8.61 12.63 -11.45
N LYS A 186 -8.54 13.97 -11.30
CA LYS A 186 -9.54 14.75 -10.53
C LYS A 186 -10.97 14.48 -11.01
N ARG A 187 -11.16 14.47 -12.33
CA ARG A 187 -12.48 14.17 -12.93
C ARG A 187 -12.86 12.73 -12.70
N PHE A 188 -11.93 11.82 -12.88
CA PHE A 188 -12.17 10.39 -12.76
C PHE A 188 -12.45 9.96 -11.31
N LEU A 189 -11.77 10.53 -10.32
CA LEU A 189 -12.08 10.38 -8.88
C LEU A 189 -13.52 10.76 -8.57
N HIS A 190 -13.98 11.90 -9.13
CA HIS A 190 -15.34 12.36 -8.94
C HIS A 190 -16.38 11.44 -9.62
N GLU A 191 -16.09 10.97 -10.83
CA GLU A 191 -16.96 10.05 -11.59
C GLU A 191 -17.11 8.69 -10.88
N LEU A 192 -16.02 8.12 -10.41
CA LEU A 192 -16.00 6.85 -9.69
C LEU A 192 -16.47 6.97 -8.23
N LYS A 193 -16.52 8.17 -7.68
CA LYS A 193 -16.88 8.45 -6.28
C LYS A 193 -15.95 7.73 -5.28
N VAL A 194 -14.67 7.69 -5.58
CA VAL A 194 -13.66 7.24 -4.62
C VAL A 194 -13.63 8.22 -3.45
N GLU A 195 -13.64 7.71 -2.23
CA GLU A 195 -13.54 8.57 -1.04
C GLU A 195 -12.09 8.94 -0.79
N VAL A 196 -11.79 10.23 -0.89
CA VAL A 196 -10.45 10.80 -0.78
C VAL A 196 -10.40 11.81 0.36
N PHE A 197 -9.49 11.61 1.29
CA PHE A 197 -9.12 12.53 2.35
C PHE A 197 -7.79 13.18 1.95
N ASP A 198 -7.87 14.28 1.20
CA ASP A 198 -6.69 15.03 0.78
C ASP A 198 -6.07 15.81 1.95
N MET A 199 -4.86 16.31 1.76
CA MET A 199 -4.17 17.04 2.84
C MET A 199 -4.91 18.30 3.29
N ARG A 200 -5.64 18.97 2.38
CA ARG A 200 -6.46 20.12 2.78
C ARG A 200 -7.59 19.70 3.71
N TYR A 201 -8.28 18.62 3.41
CA TYR A 201 -9.32 18.08 4.28
C TYR A 201 -8.76 17.68 5.65
N ILE A 202 -7.58 17.05 5.65
CA ILE A 202 -6.88 16.68 6.89
C ILE A 202 -6.52 17.93 7.71
N ASP A 203 -6.03 19.00 7.07
CA ASP A 203 -5.74 20.27 7.75
C ASP A 203 -6.99 20.91 8.39
N GLU A 204 -8.14 20.78 7.74
CA GLU A 204 -9.40 21.38 8.20
C GLU A 204 -10.01 20.66 9.42
N ILE A 205 -9.95 19.31 9.46
CA ILE A 205 -10.62 18.52 10.51
C ILE A 205 -9.67 17.77 11.45
N GLY A 206 -8.39 17.65 11.08
CA GLY A 206 -7.36 16.92 11.79
C GLY A 206 -7.31 15.43 11.44
N MET A 207 -6.10 14.84 11.52
CA MET A 207 -5.83 13.45 11.16
C MET A 207 -6.72 12.46 11.93
N ARG A 208 -6.98 12.71 13.22
CA ARG A 208 -7.83 11.84 14.03
C ARG A 208 -9.24 11.69 13.46
N ALA A 209 -9.91 12.81 13.17
CA ALA A 209 -11.27 12.79 12.64
C ALA A 209 -11.32 12.19 11.24
N THR A 210 -10.28 12.39 10.43
CA THR A 210 -10.10 11.74 9.14
C THR A 210 -10.06 10.22 9.28
N MET A 211 -9.23 9.70 10.19
CA MET A 211 -9.12 8.26 10.41
C MET A 211 -10.39 7.64 10.99
N GLU A 212 -11.11 8.36 11.87
CA GLU A 212 -12.43 7.93 12.37
C GLU A 212 -13.42 7.72 11.21
N GLN A 213 -13.40 8.59 10.19
CA GLN A 213 -14.22 8.44 8.99
C GLN A 213 -13.71 7.31 8.08
N ALA A 214 -12.41 7.24 7.81
CA ALA A 214 -11.82 6.20 6.96
C ALA A 214 -12.08 4.79 7.52
N LEU A 215 -12.09 4.64 8.84
CA LEU A 215 -12.35 3.38 9.55
C LEU A 215 -13.84 3.13 9.81
N ALA A 216 -14.73 4.07 9.45
CA ALA A 216 -16.17 3.89 9.68
C ALA A 216 -16.69 2.64 8.96
N GLY A 217 -17.47 1.81 9.69
CA GLY A 217 -18.01 0.55 9.19
C GLY A 217 -17.06 -0.64 9.19
N VAL A 218 -15.82 -0.48 9.68
CA VAL A 218 -14.92 -1.61 9.98
C VAL A 218 -15.46 -2.37 11.18
N ASP A 219 -15.67 -3.68 11.01
CA ASP A 219 -16.26 -4.57 12.01
C ASP A 219 -15.48 -5.89 12.12
N ALA A 220 -16.01 -6.82 12.92
CA ALA A 220 -15.40 -8.13 13.14
C ALA A 220 -15.24 -8.97 11.87
N ASN A 221 -16.05 -8.74 10.84
CA ASN A 221 -16.01 -9.44 9.56
C ASN A 221 -15.17 -8.71 8.50
N THR A 222 -14.53 -7.59 8.85
CA THR A 222 -13.74 -6.82 7.91
C THR A 222 -12.31 -7.34 7.83
N HIS A 223 -11.81 -7.57 6.63
CA HIS A 223 -10.39 -7.71 6.29
C HIS A 223 -9.89 -6.30 5.98
N LEU A 224 -9.08 -5.75 6.85
CA LEU A 224 -8.48 -4.43 6.65
C LEU A 224 -7.11 -4.60 5.98
N HIS A 225 -6.98 -4.10 4.77
CA HIS A 225 -5.73 -4.02 4.02
C HIS A 225 -5.19 -2.59 4.09
N VAL A 226 -3.91 -2.45 4.35
CA VAL A 226 -3.20 -1.16 4.28
C VAL A 226 -2.25 -1.21 3.09
N SER A 227 -2.37 -0.25 2.18
CA SER A 227 -1.35 0.03 1.15
C SER A 227 -0.65 1.32 1.57
N LEU A 228 0.61 1.19 1.97
CA LEU A 228 1.45 2.30 2.43
C LEU A 228 2.49 2.62 1.38
N ASP A 229 2.22 3.66 0.58
CA ASP A 229 3.24 4.35 -0.15
C ASP A 229 4.02 5.23 0.83
N VAL A 230 5.35 5.08 0.88
CA VAL A 230 6.15 5.87 1.82
C VAL A 230 6.23 7.34 1.43
N ASP A 231 5.85 7.71 0.19
CA ASP A 231 5.74 9.11 -0.24
C ASP A 231 4.49 9.83 0.33
N PHE A 232 3.58 9.08 0.98
CA PHE A 232 2.55 9.64 1.87
C PHE A 232 3.13 10.64 2.86
N LEU A 233 4.30 10.33 3.39
CA LEU A 233 5.00 11.16 4.37
C LEU A 233 5.59 12.42 3.72
N ASP A 234 5.81 13.46 4.54
CA ASP A 234 6.51 14.65 4.03
C ASP A 234 7.98 14.31 3.69
N PRO A 235 8.51 14.74 2.55
CA PRO A 235 9.89 14.44 2.14
C PRO A 235 10.97 15.02 3.06
N THR A 236 10.62 15.88 4.01
CA THR A 236 11.55 16.35 5.05
C THR A 236 11.88 15.25 6.06
N ILE A 237 11.04 14.24 6.19
CA ILE A 237 11.23 13.10 7.10
C ILE A 237 11.40 11.77 6.36
N ALA A 238 10.92 11.66 5.11
CA ALA A 238 11.00 10.48 4.27
C ALA A 238 11.48 10.86 2.85
N PRO A 239 12.76 11.22 2.66
CA PRO A 239 13.27 11.62 1.36
C PRO A 239 13.49 10.46 0.38
N GLY A 240 13.54 9.22 0.86
CA GLY A 240 13.89 8.03 0.09
C GLY A 240 12.73 7.50 -0.76
N VAL A 241 12.19 8.32 -1.66
CA VAL A 241 11.10 8.00 -2.57
C VAL A 241 11.34 8.56 -3.97
N GLY A 242 10.75 7.94 -5.00
CA GLY A 242 10.92 8.35 -6.40
C GLY A 242 10.14 9.61 -6.78
N THR A 243 9.03 9.87 -6.11
CA THR A 243 8.01 10.89 -6.48
C THR A 243 7.65 11.78 -5.29
N THR A 244 8.62 12.58 -4.82
CA THR A 244 8.43 13.42 -3.62
C THR A 244 7.41 14.55 -3.83
N VAL A 245 6.47 14.70 -2.90
CA VAL A 245 5.51 15.81 -2.85
C VAL A 245 5.54 16.46 -1.47
N ARG A 246 5.78 17.78 -1.39
CA ARG A 246 5.80 18.53 -0.13
C ARG A 246 4.41 18.66 0.48
N GLY A 247 4.37 18.91 1.79
CA GLY A 247 3.13 19.13 2.52
C GLY A 247 2.43 17.82 2.91
N GLY A 248 3.19 16.76 3.10
CA GLY A 248 2.72 15.48 3.62
C GLY A 248 2.56 15.48 5.14
N PRO A 249 1.95 14.43 5.71
CA PRO A 249 1.83 14.27 7.14
C PRO A 249 3.19 14.22 7.85
N THR A 250 3.18 14.72 9.07
CA THR A 250 4.28 14.57 10.02
C THR A 250 4.37 13.12 10.52
N TYR A 251 5.52 12.76 11.11
CA TYR A 251 5.68 11.47 11.78
C TYR A 251 4.53 11.18 12.78
N ARG A 252 4.16 12.17 13.60
CA ARG A 252 3.11 11.97 14.63
C ARG A 252 1.73 11.77 14.05
N GLU A 253 1.40 12.40 12.94
CA GLU A 253 0.14 12.18 12.23
C GLU A 253 0.10 10.78 11.60
N ALA A 254 1.19 10.37 10.97
CA ALA A 254 1.31 9.02 10.39
C ALA A 254 1.27 7.94 11.48
N GLU A 255 2.01 8.13 12.58
CA GLU A 255 2.00 7.20 13.71
C GLU A 255 0.58 7.08 14.32
N LEU A 256 -0.16 8.19 14.46
CA LEU A 256 -1.54 8.17 14.93
C LEU A 256 -2.44 7.34 14.01
N CYS A 257 -2.26 7.42 12.68
CA CYS A 257 -3.00 6.58 11.74
C CYS A 257 -2.77 5.10 12.05
N MET A 258 -1.51 4.70 12.21
CA MET A 258 -1.13 3.31 12.45
C MET A 258 -1.64 2.80 13.81
N GLU A 259 -1.54 3.64 14.86
CA GLU A 259 -2.11 3.34 16.18
C GLU A 259 -3.64 3.12 16.11
N MET A 260 -4.37 3.98 15.36
CA MET A 260 -5.83 3.85 15.21
C MET A 260 -6.22 2.60 14.43
N ILE A 261 -5.44 2.20 13.43
CA ILE A 261 -5.63 0.94 12.71
C ILE A 261 -5.39 -0.25 13.66
N ALA A 262 -4.30 -0.22 14.43
CA ALA A 262 -4.00 -1.25 15.42
C ALA A 262 -5.13 -1.42 16.45
N ASP A 263 -5.71 -0.31 16.92
CA ASP A 263 -6.84 -0.29 17.87
C ASP A 263 -8.09 -1.02 17.32
N THR A 264 -8.24 -1.13 16.00
CA THR A 264 -9.35 -1.91 15.40
C THR A 264 -9.16 -3.42 15.59
N GLY A 265 -7.92 -3.91 15.71
CA GLY A 265 -7.58 -5.33 15.69
C GLY A 265 -7.98 -6.04 14.39
N ARG A 266 -8.06 -5.32 13.25
CA ARG A 266 -8.55 -5.84 11.96
C ARG A 266 -7.52 -5.83 10.85
N LEU A 267 -6.31 -5.32 11.08
CA LEU A 267 -5.22 -5.43 10.11
C LEU A 267 -5.03 -6.89 9.70
N ALA A 268 -5.08 -7.16 8.40
CA ALA A 268 -5.04 -8.51 7.88
C ALA A 268 -4.09 -8.66 6.67
N SER A 269 -3.62 -7.56 6.08
CA SER A 269 -2.57 -7.52 5.06
C SER A 269 -2.00 -6.10 4.94
N LEU A 270 -0.76 -5.99 4.46
CA LEU A 270 -0.04 -4.73 4.35
C LEU A 270 0.87 -4.74 3.11
N ASP A 271 0.89 -3.65 2.36
CA ASP A 271 1.92 -3.36 1.36
C ASP A 271 2.73 -2.14 1.83
N ILE A 272 4.05 -2.20 1.71
CA ILE A 272 4.98 -1.07 1.93
C ILE A 272 5.71 -0.88 0.61
N VAL A 273 5.46 0.24 -0.08
CA VAL A 273 5.90 0.45 -1.46
C VAL A 273 6.60 1.79 -1.65
N GLU A 274 7.23 1.98 -2.82
CA GLU A 274 7.93 3.19 -3.27
C GLU A 274 9.16 3.59 -2.45
N LEU A 275 9.57 2.79 -1.47
CA LEU A 275 10.84 3.03 -0.79
C LEU A 275 12.01 2.92 -1.79
N ASN A 276 12.74 4.03 -1.96
CA ASN A 276 13.87 4.13 -2.88
C ASN A 276 15.17 4.45 -2.13
N PRO A 277 15.94 3.43 -1.73
CA PRO A 277 17.18 3.62 -0.98
C PRO A 277 18.27 4.40 -1.73
N ALA A 278 18.22 4.44 -3.08
CA ALA A 278 19.17 5.23 -3.87
C ALA A 278 19.01 6.74 -3.68
N LEU A 279 17.84 7.18 -3.24
CA LEU A 279 17.50 8.58 -2.99
C LEU A 279 17.44 8.90 -1.49
N ASP A 280 17.58 7.89 -0.64
CA ASP A 280 17.45 8.01 0.80
C ASP A 280 18.76 8.48 1.45
N HIS A 281 18.65 8.99 2.67
CA HIS A 281 19.80 9.40 3.48
C HIS A 281 19.99 8.40 4.64
N CYS A 282 21.05 7.60 4.57
CA CYS A 282 21.39 6.62 5.59
C CYS A 282 20.25 5.68 5.99
N ASN A 283 19.41 5.28 5.04
CA ASN A 283 18.26 4.39 5.25
C ASN A 283 17.16 4.95 6.18
N MET A 284 17.12 6.27 6.40
CA MET A 284 16.20 6.89 7.37
C MET A 284 14.72 6.71 7.02
N THR A 285 14.38 6.65 5.73
CA THR A 285 13.00 6.42 5.29
C THR A 285 12.56 4.98 5.60
N ALA A 286 13.44 4.00 5.43
CA ALA A 286 13.16 2.62 5.80
C ALA A 286 13.02 2.46 7.33
N ASP A 287 13.90 3.10 8.12
CA ASP A 287 13.82 3.08 9.58
C ASP A 287 12.47 3.66 10.04
N LEU A 288 12.04 4.77 9.43
CA LEU A 288 10.77 5.40 9.73
C LEU A 288 9.58 4.51 9.32
N ALA A 289 9.63 3.84 8.18
CA ALA A 289 8.61 2.88 7.77
C ALA A 289 8.49 1.72 8.77
N VAL A 290 9.61 1.21 9.29
CA VAL A 290 9.63 0.17 10.34
C VAL A 290 8.98 0.68 11.62
N ASP A 291 9.28 1.89 12.06
CA ASP A 291 8.66 2.52 13.24
C ASP A 291 7.12 2.62 13.11
N LEU A 292 6.63 2.96 11.91
CA LEU A 292 5.19 3.00 11.63
C LEU A 292 4.57 1.60 11.66
N VAL A 293 5.25 0.61 11.11
CA VAL A 293 4.77 -0.78 11.17
C VAL A 293 4.73 -1.30 12.60
N GLU A 294 5.71 -0.98 13.45
CA GLU A 294 5.66 -1.30 14.89
C GLU A 294 4.38 -0.74 15.52
N SER A 295 3.96 0.47 15.15
CA SER A 295 2.73 1.09 15.65
C SER A 295 1.47 0.36 15.16
N LEU A 296 1.47 -0.18 13.92
CA LEU A 296 0.42 -1.08 13.42
C LEU A 296 0.29 -2.38 14.24
N PHE A 297 1.37 -2.82 14.88
CA PHE A 297 1.41 -4.02 15.72
C PHE A 297 1.37 -3.71 17.21
N GLY A 298 1.01 -2.47 17.58
CA GLY A 298 0.66 -2.10 18.96
C GLY A 298 1.75 -1.41 19.75
N LYS A 299 2.82 -0.90 19.09
CA LYS A 299 3.76 0.01 19.75
C LYS A 299 2.99 1.21 20.31
N SER A 300 3.18 1.51 21.57
CA SER A 300 2.61 2.69 22.22
C SER A 300 3.47 3.15 23.37
N THR A 301 3.49 4.46 23.64
CA THR A 301 4.26 5.06 24.72
C THR A 301 3.80 4.59 26.11
N LEU A 302 2.49 4.38 26.26
CA LEU A 302 1.89 3.92 27.52
C LEU A 302 0.93 2.77 27.22
N MET A 303 0.84 1.78 28.13
CA MET A 303 -0.23 0.78 28.05
C MET A 303 -1.59 1.49 28.02
N ARG A 304 -2.27 1.42 26.86
CA ARG A 304 -3.65 1.89 26.74
C ARG A 304 -4.55 0.76 27.25
N MET A 305 -5.25 0.99 28.37
CA MET A 305 -6.40 0.16 28.71
C MET A 305 -7.42 0.36 27.59
N HIS A 306 -7.84 -0.74 26.93
CA HIS A 306 -8.86 -0.70 25.89
C HIS A 306 -10.07 0.08 26.40
N ARG A 307 -10.22 1.32 26.01
CA ARG A 307 -11.50 2.01 26.14
C ARG A 307 -12.39 1.39 25.08
N HIS A 308 -13.31 0.54 25.51
CA HIS A 308 -14.41 0.12 24.66
C HIS A 308 -15.10 1.41 24.17
N TYR A 309 -14.91 1.74 22.91
CA TYR A 309 -15.80 2.69 22.25
C TYR A 309 -17.17 1.99 22.19
N ARG A 310 -18.07 2.47 23.05
CA ARG A 310 -19.50 2.14 23.02
C ARG A 310 -20.20 3.01 21.99
#